data_d1577d40cfa9a7743874c0676ce22605
#
_entry.id   d1577d40cfa9a7743874c0676ce22605
#
_cell.length_a   1.000
_cell.length_b   1.000
_cell.length_c   1.000
_cell.angle_alpha   90.00
_cell.angle_beta   90.00
_cell.angle_gamma   90.00
#
_symmetry.space_group_name_H-M   'P 1'
#
loop_
_entity.id
_entity.type
_entity.pdbx_description
1 polymer ?
#
loop_
_entity_poly.entity_id
_entity_poly.type
_entity_poly.pdbx_seq_one_letter_code
_entity_poly.pdbx_strand_id
1 'polypeptide(L)'
;MDLWFSELHTPYVKFSIQIDKQLHSEQTEFQRIDIFESKEFGRMMVLDGYVMLTEKDEFIYHEMIVHVPMAVHPNPKRVLIIGGGDGGTARELLRYKNVESVDLVEIDERVVDISRKYLP
;
A
#
# COMPACT_ATOMS: atom_id res chain seq x y z
N MET A 1 11.64 -3.52 -26.46
CA MET A 1 12.01 -4.30 -25.24
C MET A 1 10.91 -4.17 -24.21
N ASP A 2 10.48 -5.29 -23.67
CA ASP A 2 9.48 -5.31 -22.61
C ASP A 2 10.17 -5.45 -21.26
N LEU A 3 9.69 -4.68 -20.28
CA LEU A 3 10.17 -4.75 -18.90
C LEU A 3 9.13 -5.47 -18.04
N TRP A 4 9.59 -6.42 -17.25
CA TRP A 4 8.75 -7.19 -16.34
C TRP A 4 9.25 -7.07 -14.91
N PHE A 5 8.35 -6.75 -14.00
CA PHE A 5 8.58 -6.93 -12.58
C PHE A 5 8.13 -8.33 -12.18
N SER A 6 8.95 -9.05 -11.44
CA SER A 6 8.62 -10.40 -10.97
C SER A 6 8.67 -10.46 -9.45
N GLU A 7 7.57 -10.91 -8.87
CA GLU A 7 7.48 -11.20 -7.45
C GLU A 7 7.70 -12.70 -7.26
N LEU A 8 8.76 -13.06 -6.55
CA LEU A 8 9.11 -14.46 -6.30
C LEU A 8 8.37 -14.95 -5.07
N HIS A 9 7.50 -15.95 -5.26
CA HIS A 9 6.78 -16.59 -4.15
C HIS A 9 7.60 -17.75 -3.57
N THR A 10 8.24 -18.49 -4.44
CA THR A 10 9.21 -19.55 -4.11
C THR A 10 10.35 -19.47 -5.11
N PRO A 11 11.46 -20.22 -4.93
CA PRO A 11 12.50 -20.29 -5.94
C PRO A 11 12.00 -20.75 -7.32
N TYR A 12 10.81 -21.38 -7.38
CA TYR A 12 10.26 -21.98 -8.59
C TYR A 12 8.94 -21.38 -9.05
N VAL A 13 8.37 -20.43 -8.28
CA VAL A 13 7.07 -19.81 -8.60
C VAL A 13 7.19 -18.30 -8.50
N LYS A 14 6.81 -17.62 -9.56
CA LYS A 14 6.78 -16.15 -9.58
C LYS A 14 5.50 -15.64 -10.23
N PHE A 15 5.10 -14.44 -9.82
CA PHE A 15 4.07 -13.63 -10.46
C PHE A 15 4.76 -12.46 -11.15
N SER A 16 4.46 -12.22 -12.43
CA SER A 16 5.11 -11.17 -13.20
C SER A 16 4.10 -10.22 -13.80
N ILE A 17 4.42 -8.93 -13.74
CA ILE A 17 3.63 -7.84 -14.30
C ILE A 17 4.52 -7.07 -15.26
N GLN A 18 4.02 -6.82 -16.48
CA GLN A 18 4.72 -5.95 -17.43
C GLN A 18 4.62 -4.51 -16.95
N ILE A 19 5.76 -3.84 -16.89
CA ILE A 19 5.83 -2.44 -16.45
C ILE A 19 6.25 -1.53 -17.59
N ASP A 20 5.73 -0.30 -17.59
CA ASP A 20 6.13 0.72 -18.55
C ASP A 20 7.44 1.38 -18.14
N LYS A 21 7.55 1.74 -16.86
CA LYS A 21 8.75 2.36 -16.31
C LYS A 21 8.81 2.27 -14.79
N GLN A 22 10.00 2.42 -14.27
CA GLN A 22 10.25 2.58 -12.85
C GLN A 22 10.25 4.09 -12.53
N LEU A 23 9.37 4.51 -11.65
CA LEU A 23 9.23 5.92 -11.26
C LEU A 23 10.15 6.27 -10.09
N HIS A 24 10.42 5.32 -9.22
CA HIS A 24 11.23 5.53 -8.03
C HIS A 24 11.86 4.23 -7.56
N SER A 25 13.05 4.32 -6.99
CA SER A 25 13.72 3.21 -6.33
C SER A 25 14.65 3.77 -5.27
N GLU A 26 14.53 3.29 -4.04
CA GLU A 26 15.47 3.63 -2.98
C GLU A 26 15.58 2.50 -1.95
N GLN A 27 16.73 2.45 -1.29
CA GLN A 27 16.94 1.62 -0.12
C GLN A 27 16.92 2.53 1.10
N THR A 28 15.91 2.32 1.97
CA THR A 28 15.84 3.02 3.24
C THR A 28 16.59 2.25 4.33
N GLU A 29 16.61 2.78 5.53
CA GLU A 29 17.14 2.07 6.69
C GLU A 29 16.42 0.73 6.94
N PHE A 30 15.15 0.62 6.54
CA PHE A 30 14.30 -0.52 6.87
C PHE A 30 14.05 -1.47 5.70
N GLN A 31 13.99 -0.94 4.46
CA GLN A 31 13.54 -1.73 3.31
C GLN A 31 13.84 -1.04 1.99
N ARG A 32 13.70 -1.79 0.91
CA ARG A 32 13.72 -1.23 -0.43
C ARG A 32 12.31 -0.83 -0.85
N ILE A 33 12.19 0.39 -1.41
CA ILE A 33 10.91 0.90 -1.94
C ILE A 33 11.08 1.11 -3.44
N ASP A 34 10.21 0.49 -4.23
CA ASP A 34 10.14 0.69 -5.67
C ASP A 34 8.72 1.12 -6.05
N ILE A 35 8.62 2.09 -6.97
CA ILE A 35 7.36 2.50 -7.58
C ILE A 35 7.46 2.23 -9.07
N PHE A 36 6.55 1.41 -9.59
CA PHE A 36 6.45 1.10 -11.01
C PHE A 36 5.14 1.63 -11.57
N GLU A 37 5.16 1.91 -12.88
CA GLU A 37 3.97 2.23 -13.62
C GLU A 37 3.67 1.10 -14.60
N SER A 38 2.45 0.58 -14.57
CA SER A 38 2.00 -0.48 -15.46
C SER A 38 0.69 -0.09 -16.14
N LYS A 39 0.45 -0.65 -17.34
CA LYS A 39 -0.82 -0.42 -18.05
C LYS A 39 -1.97 -1.16 -17.40
N GLU A 40 -1.72 -2.36 -16.89
CA GLU A 40 -2.78 -3.20 -16.32
C GLU A 40 -3.23 -2.72 -14.94
N PHE A 41 -2.30 -2.32 -14.08
CA PHE A 41 -2.58 -2.04 -12.68
C PHE A 41 -2.38 -0.58 -12.26
N GLY A 42 -1.94 0.29 -13.19
CA GLY A 42 -1.56 1.64 -12.85
C GLY A 42 -0.24 1.68 -12.07
N ARG A 43 -0.14 2.61 -11.14
CA ARG A 43 1.05 2.69 -10.30
C ARG A 43 1.01 1.62 -9.21
N MET A 44 2.18 1.10 -8.91
CA MET A 44 2.36 0.00 -7.95
C MET A 44 3.46 0.35 -6.98
N MET A 45 3.23 0.06 -5.70
CA MET A 45 4.26 0.11 -4.68
C MET A 45 4.75 -1.29 -4.36
N VAL A 46 6.06 -1.45 -4.40
CA VAL A 46 6.75 -2.70 -4.10
C VAL A 46 7.70 -2.48 -2.94
N LEU A 47 7.58 -3.27 -1.90
CA LEU A 47 8.47 -3.23 -0.75
C LEU A 47 9.22 -4.56 -0.67
N ASP A 48 10.57 -4.47 -0.68
CA ASP A 48 11.45 -5.65 -0.64
C ASP A 48 11.11 -6.71 -1.70
N GLY A 49 10.68 -6.26 -2.89
CA GLY A 49 10.34 -7.17 -3.99
C GLY A 49 8.92 -7.73 -3.97
N TYR A 50 8.08 -7.31 -3.01
CA TYR A 50 6.69 -7.74 -2.90
C TYR A 50 5.74 -6.60 -3.22
N VAL A 51 4.73 -6.88 -4.06
CA VAL A 51 3.69 -5.91 -4.38
C VAL A 51 2.84 -5.66 -3.14
N MET A 52 2.84 -4.42 -2.65
CA MET A 52 2.03 -4.02 -1.51
C MET A 52 0.68 -3.49 -1.94
N LEU A 53 0.64 -2.71 -3.02
CA LEU A 53 -0.60 -2.16 -3.55
C LEU A 53 -0.45 -1.80 -5.02
N THR A 54 -1.57 -1.75 -5.73
CA THR A 54 -1.70 -1.17 -7.06
C THR A 54 -2.88 -0.20 -7.07
N GLU A 55 -2.84 0.81 -7.93
CA GLU A 55 -3.95 1.76 -8.04
C GLU A 55 -5.27 1.07 -8.42
N LYS A 56 -5.20 0.01 -9.22
CA LYS A 56 -6.39 -0.68 -9.73
C LYS A 56 -7.18 -1.42 -8.65
N ASP A 57 -6.50 -2.08 -7.72
CA ASP A 57 -7.15 -3.02 -6.81
C ASP A 57 -6.87 -2.80 -5.31
N GLU A 58 -6.13 -1.72 -4.95
CA GLU A 58 -5.81 -1.46 -3.55
C GLU A 58 -7.06 -1.32 -2.67
N PHE A 59 -8.16 -0.81 -3.25
CA PHE A 59 -9.39 -0.58 -2.50
C PHE A 59 -9.97 -1.88 -1.92
N ILE A 60 -9.80 -3.00 -2.60
CA ILE A 60 -10.28 -4.30 -2.11
C ILE A 60 -9.65 -4.62 -0.76
N TYR A 61 -8.33 -4.52 -0.67
CA TYR A 61 -7.60 -4.75 0.58
C TYR A 61 -7.96 -3.73 1.65
N HIS A 62 -7.92 -2.44 1.31
CA HIS A 62 -8.16 -1.38 2.29
C HIS A 62 -9.59 -1.34 2.80
N GLU A 63 -10.57 -1.58 1.95
CA GLU A 63 -11.96 -1.68 2.38
C GLU A 63 -12.17 -2.89 3.30
N MET A 64 -11.61 -4.03 2.97
CA MET A 64 -11.79 -5.24 3.78
C MET A 64 -11.11 -5.13 5.14
N ILE A 65 -9.91 -4.58 5.21
CA ILE A 65 -9.19 -4.46 6.50
C ILE A 65 -9.84 -3.43 7.43
N VAL A 66 -10.55 -2.45 6.89
CA VAL A 66 -11.21 -1.40 7.66
C VAL A 66 -12.66 -1.75 7.98
N HIS A 67 -13.45 -2.02 6.96
CA HIS A 67 -14.91 -2.06 7.16
C HIS A 67 -15.38 -3.30 7.91
N VAL A 68 -14.69 -4.42 7.81
CA VAL A 68 -15.05 -5.62 8.58
C VAL A 68 -14.92 -5.39 10.09
N PRO A 69 -13.75 -4.99 10.64
CA PRO A 69 -13.65 -4.73 12.07
C PRO A 69 -14.49 -3.53 12.53
N MET A 70 -14.65 -2.50 11.69
CA MET A 70 -15.48 -1.34 12.02
C MET A 70 -16.96 -1.71 12.15
N ALA A 71 -17.43 -2.68 11.38
CA ALA A 71 -18.82 -3.18 11.46
C ALA A 71 -19.03 -4.05 12.69
N VAL A 72 -18.00 -4.72 13.19
CA VAL A 72 -18.09 -5.63 14.34
C VAL A 72 -17.99 -4.90 15.67
N HIS A 73 -17.14 -3.88 15.76
CA HIS A 73 -16.99 -3.12 17.01
C HIS A 73 -18.24 -2.26 17.28
N PRO A 74 -18.80 -2.32 18.49
CA PRO A 74 -20.06 -1.60 18.79
C PRO A 74 -20.01 -0.08 18.60
N ASN A 75 -18.88 0.55 18.96
CA ASN A 75 -18.74 2.01 18.86
C ASN A 75 -17.26 2.41 18.74
N PRO A 76 -16.65 2.23 17.54
CA PRO A 76 -15.25 2.56 17.35
C PRO A 76 -15.06 4.07 17.27
N LYS A 77 -14.37 4.65 18.26
CA LYS A 77 -14.08 6.10 18.32
C LYS A 77 -12.62 6.42 18.12
N ARG A 78 -11.73 5.56 18.59
CA ARG A 78 -10.29 5.73 18.49
C ARG A 78 -9.70 4.51 17.81
N VAL A 79 -8.93 4.74 16.76
CA VAL A 79 -8.35 3.66 15.95
C VAL A 79 -6.85 3.84 15.86
N LEU A 80 -6.13 2.75 16.00
CA LEU A 80 -4.69 2.68 15.79
C LEU A 80 -4.41 1.87 14.53
N ILE A 81 -3.61 2.44 13.62
CA ILE A 81 -3.08 1.75 12.46
C ILE A 81 -1.60 1.47 12.71
N ILE A 82 -1.21 0.22 12.68
CA ILE A 82 0.19 -0.18 12.78
C ILE A 82 0.69 -0.48 11.37
N GLY A 83 1.62 0.35 10.88
CA GLY A 83 2.01 0.37 9.48
C GLY A 83 1.07 1.24 8.66
N GLY A 84 0.81 0.86 7.42
CA GLY A 84 -0.16 1.55 6.57
C GLY A 84 0.26 2.95 6.10
N GLY A 85 1.57 3.16 5.96
CA GLY A 85 2.11 4.46 5.55
C GLY A 85 1.70 4.92 4.15
N ASP A 86 1.11 4.04 3.33
CA ASP A 86 0.53 4.39 2.05
C ASP A 86 -0.76 5.22 2.16
N GLY A 87 -1.40 5.23 3.33
CA GLY A 87 -2.58 6.04 3.61
C GLY A 87 -3.92 5.41 3.22
N GLY A 88 -3.94 4.25 2.57
CA GLY A 88 -5.18 3.62 2.12
C GLY A 88 -6.10 3.23 3.28
N THR A 89 -5.55 2.64 4.33
CA THR A 89 -6.31 2.29 5.54
C THR A 89 -6.87 3.55 6.23
N ALA A 90 -6.03 4.57 6.38
CA ALA A 90 -6.46 5.84 6.98
C ALA A 90 -7.58 6.50 6.16
N ARG A 91 -7.46 6.48 4.83
CA ARG A 91 -8.50 7.01 3.94
C ARG A 91 -9.86 6.36 4.21
N GLU A 92 -9.91 5.04 4.33
CA GLU A 92 -11.15 4.32 4.57
C GLU A 92 -11.71 4.60 5.98
N LEU A 93 -10.86 4.72 6.99
CA LEU A 93 -11.27 5.08 8.35
C LEU A 93 -11.86 6.48 8.44
N LEU A 94 -11.34 7.43 7.67
CA LEU A 94 -11.83 8.82 7.67
C LEU A 94 -13.26 8.95 7.11
N ARG A 95 -13.82 7.91 6.52
CA ARG A 95 -15.20 7.90 6.07
C ARG A 95 -16.22 7.75 7.21
N TYR A 96 -15.78 7.36 8.39
CA TYR A 96 -16.65 7.16 9.56
C TYR A 96 -16.76 8.43 10.39
N LYS A 97 -17.98 8.96 10.51
CA LYS A 97 -18.24 10.21 11.24
C LYS A 97 -18.11 10.06 12.75
N ASN A 98 -18.29 8.84 13.27
CA ASN A 98 -18.18 8.56 14.71
C ASN A 98 -16.74 8.33 15.19
N VAL A 99 -15.79 8.19 14.28
CA VAL A 99 -14.37 8.09 14.63
C VAL A 99 -13.85 9.47 15.04
N GLU A 100 -13.32 9.56 16.25
CA GLU A 100 -12.81 10.81 16.82
C GLU A 100 -11.33 11.01 16.51
N SER A 101 -10.55 9.92 16.50
CA SER A 101 -9.12 9.99 16.21
C SER A 101 -8.62 8.73 15.52
N VAL A 102 -7.63 8.91 14.64
CA VAL A 102 -6.90 7.83 13.99
C VAL A 102 -5.42 8.12 14.18
N ASP A 103 -4.71 7.20 14.84
CA ASP A 103 -3.27 7.26 14.98
C ASP A 103 -2.65 6.25 14.03
N LEU A 104 -1.73 6.71 13.18
CA LEU A 104 -1.00 5.87 12.25
C LEU A 104 0.47 5.84 12.67
N VAL A 105 0.99 4.66 12.91
CA VAL A 105 2.38 4.45 13.33
C VAL A 105 3.10 3.64 12.26
N GLU A 106 3.88 4.33 11.42
CA GLU A 106 4.69 3.74 10.37
C GLU A 106 6.16 3.89 10.73
N ILE A 107 6.90 2.76 10.73
CA ILE A 107 8.32 2.78 11.09
C ILE A 107 9.17 3.46 10.03
N ASP A 108 8.76 3.42 8.77
CA ASP A 108 9.52 3.96 7.64
C ASP A 108 8.86 5.22 7.09
N GLU A 109 9.37 6.38 7.51
CA GLU A 109 8.89 7.69 7.06
C GLU A 109 8.91 7.82 5.54
N ARG A 110 9.87 7.16 4.87
CA ARG A 110 9.99 7.22 3.41
C ARG A 110 8.79 6.61 2.71
N VAL A 111 8.15 5.60 3.29
CA VAL A 111 6.91 5.04 2.73
C VAL A 111 5.83 6.12 2.66
N VAL A 112 5.69 6.93 3.70
CA VAL A 112 4.72 8.03 3.72
C VAL A 112 5.05 9.08 2.66
N ASP A 113 6.31 9.52 2.60
CA ASP A 113 6.74 10.55 1.66
C ASP A 113 6.57 10.11 0.20
N ILE A 114 7.00 8.90 -0.11
CA ILE A 114 6.92 8.34 -1.46
C ILE A 114 5.45 8.12 -1.86
N SER A 115 4.62 7.66 -0.93
CA SER A 115 3.18 7.48 -1.18
C SER A 115 2.49 8.81 -1.49
N ARG A 116 2.81 9.86 -0.74
CA ARG A 116 2.27 11.21 -1.02
C ARG A 116 2.67 11.72 -2.39
N LYS A 117 3.88 11.41 -2.83
CA LYS A 117 4.41 11.87 -4.11
C LYS A 117 3.83 11.11 -5.30
N TYR A 118 3.72 9.80 -5.21
CA TYR A 118 3.39 8.94 -6.34
C TYR A 118 2.00 8.31 -6.29
N LEU A 119 1.38 8.23 -5.12
CA LEU A 119 0.10 7.55 -4.88
C LEU A 119 -0.89 8.46 -4.12
N PRO A 120 -1.11 9.71 -4.56
CA PRO A 120 -1.98 10.64 -3.83
C PRO A 120 -3.44 10.18 -3.78
#